data_587402861688b8d70d8587d42b48650b
#
_entry.id   587402861688b8d70d8587d42b48650b
#
_cell.length_a   1.000
_cell.length_b   1.000
_cell.length_c   1.000
_cell.angle_alpha   90.00
_cell.angle_beta   90.00
_cell.angle_gamma   90.00
#
_symmetry.space_group_name_H-M   'P 1'
#
loop_
_entity.id
_entity.type
_entity.pdbx_description
1 polymer ?
#
loop_
_entity_poly.entity_id
_entity_poly.type
_entity_poly.pdbx_seq_one_letter_code
_entity_poly.pdbx_strand_id
1 'polypeptide(L)'
;KKNEYYLTDAIEIAYHEGIQASTYSTSEEEVFGVNSKRDLAEAEKINRKNVTNKLMDNGVTIIDPNRVDVRGTLSCGQNVTIDVNTIFIGDVTLGDNVTIAPFTIISNSVIGDGTTIHSHSNIDGADVGSSCNIGPYARIRPETKLEEGAKVGNFVETKKSVIGKGSKVNHLTYIGDAKIGENTNIGAGTITCNYDGVNKHQTKIGDEVFIGSGVELVAPIEV
;
A
#
# COMPACT_ATOMS: atom_id res chain seq x y z
N LYS A 1 47.01 -8.80 -18.50
CA LYS A 1 45.73 -8.10 -18.73
C LYS A 1 44.74 -9.19 -19.06
N LYS A 2 43.69 -9.32 -18.25
CA LYS A 2 42.49 -10.12 -18.60
C LYS A 2 41.90 -9.49 -19.84
N ASN A 3 41.40 -10.29 -20.76
CA ASN A 3 40.78 -9.86 -22.02
C ASN A 3 39.40 -9.19 -21.75
N GLU A 4 39.41 -8.14 -20.95
CA GLU A 4 38.23 -7.39 -20.51
C GLU A 4 38.34 -5.96 -21.00
N TYR A 5 37.24 -5.43 -21.55
CA TYR A 5 37.13 -4.02 -21.94
C TYR A 5 36.50 -3.24 -20.78
N TYR A 6 37.09 -2.12 -20.45
CA TYR A 6 36.56 -1.23 -19.41
C TYR A 6 35.96 0.01 -20.05
N LEU A 7 34.89 0.55 -19.47
CA LEU A 7 34.25 1.75 -19.98
C LEU A 7 35.24 2.94 -20.00
N THR A 8 36.23 2.97 -19.10
CA THR A 8 37.32 3.96 -19.07
C THR A 8 38.21 3.90 -20.31
N ASP A 9 38.31 2.75 -21.00
CA ASP A 9 39.09 2.62 -22.24
C ASP A 9 38.47 3.50 -23.37
N ALA A 10 37.17 3.80 -23.27
CA ALA A 10 36.48 4.71 -24.20
C ALA A 10 37.06 6.12 -24.20
N ILE A 11 37.61 6.59 -23.05
CA ILE A 11 38.23 7.92 -22.95
C ILE A 11 39.58 7.91 -23.68
N GLU A 12 40.36 6.83 -23.57
CA GLU A 12 41.64 6.65 -24.27
C GLU A 12 41.41 6.58 -25.80
N ILE A 13 40.40 5.83 -26.23
CA ILE A 13 40.01 5.74 -27.63
C ILE A 13 39.58 7.11 -28.19
N ALA A 14 38.71 7.81 -27.46
CA ALA A 14 38.27 9.15 -27.83
C ALA A 14 39.44 10.12 -28.00
N TYR A 15 40.38 10.07 -27.07
CA TYR A 15 41.61 10.88 -27.14
C TYR A 15 42.43 10.58 -28.39
N HIS A 16 42.63 9.32 -28.74
CA HIS A 16 43.36 8.91 -29.94
C HIS A 16 42.64 9.27 -31.23
N GLU A 17 41.32 9.35 -31.22
CA GLU A 17 40.47 9.79 -32.35
C GLU A 17 40.32 11.34 -32.42
N GLY A 18 40.95 12.08 -31.53
CA GLY A 18 40.88 13.54 -31.47
C GLY A 18 39.53 14.08 -30.95
N ILE A 19 38.74 13.25 -30.30
CA ILE A 19 37.47 13.61 -29.66
C ILE A 19 37.74 14.17 -28.26
N GLN A 20 37.28 15.38 -28.01
CA GLN A 20 37.43 16.01 -26.70
C GLN A 20 36.41 15.43 -25.69
N ALA A 21 36.91 14.84 -24.62
CA ALA A 21 36.08 14.44 -23.49
C ALA A 21 35.81 15.64 -22.55
N SER A 22 34.57 15.73 -22.05
CA SER A 22 34.20 16.69 -21.00
C SER A 22 33.94 15.97 -19.68
N THR A 23 34.16 16.64 -18.57
CA THR A 23 33.89 16.10 -17.23
C THR A 23 32.65 16.77 -16.65
N TYR A 24 31.85 15.98 -15.98
CA TYR A 24 30.71 16.45 -15.18
C TYR A 24 30.92 16.00 -13.73
N SER A 25 30.84 16.95 -12.80
CA SER A 25 30.96 16.64 -11.37
C SER A 25 29.59 16.34 -10.80
N THR A 26 29.46 15.22 -10.11
CA THR A 26 28.25 14.82 -9.41
C THR A 26 28.59 14.35 -7.99
N SER A 27 27.57 14.05 -7.17
CA SER A 27 27.76 13.54 -5.82
C SER A 27 28.30 12.11 -5.85
N GLU A 28 29.03 11.71 -4.81
CA GLU A 28 29.50 10.34 -4.64
C GLU A 28 28.34 9.34 -4.55
N GLU A 29 27.20 9.78 -3.98
CA GLU A 29 25.98 8.97 -3.85
C GLU A 29 25.39 8.61 -5.22
N GLU A 30 25.45 9.51 -6.22
CA GLU A 30 24.91 9.26 -7.57
C GLU A 30 25.74 8.29 -8.39
N VAL A 31 27.03 8.17 -8.09
CA VAL A 31 27.95 7.26 -8.81
C VAL A 31 28.32 6.04 -7.98
N PHE A 32 27.61 5.79 -6.89
CA PHE A 32 27.88 4.70 -5.98
C PHE A 32 27.77 3.33 -6.66
N GLY A 33 28.86 2.59 -6.72
CA GLY A 33 28.93 1.27 -7.35
C GLY A 33 28.57 0.14 -6.38
N VAL A 34 27.72 -0.78 -6.84
CA VAL A 34 27.28 -1.95 -6.05
C VAL A 34 28.01 -3.20 -6.51
N ASN A 35 28.91 -3.74 -5.68
CA ASN A 35 29.70 -4.94 -5.96
C ASN A 35 29.46 -6.06 -4.92
N SER A 36 28.82 -5.75 -3.81
CA SER A 36 28.53 -6.69 -2.73
C SER A 36 27.14 -6.49 -2.15
N LYS A 37 26.67 -7.46 -1.35
CA LYS A 37 25.41 -7.31 -0.61
C LYS A 37 25.45 -6.18 0.43
N ARG A 38 26.62 -5.82 0.90
CA ARG A 38 26.81 -4.67 1.79
C ARG A 38 26.64 -3.37 1.02
N ASP A 39 27.23 -3.26 -0.16
CA ASP A 39 27.06 -2.08 -1.01
C ASP A 39 25.59 -1.93 -1.45
N LEU A 40 24.92 -3.03 -1.76
CA LEU A 40 23.48 -3.01 -2.06
C LEU A 40 22.67 -2.43 -0.89
N ALA A 41 22.94 -2.87 0.34
CA ALA A 41 22.25 -2.35 1.52
C ALA A 41 22.52 -0.84 1.74
N GLU A 42 23.73 -0.36 1.45
CA GLU A 42 24.03 1.07 1.51
C GLU A 42 23.34 1.85 0.39
N ALA A 43 23.31 1.32 -0.84
CA ALA A 43 22.56 1.92 -1.95
C ALA A 43 21.06 2.04 -1.64
N GLU A 44 20.46 1.00 -1.06
CA GLU A 44 19.04 1.04 -0.61
C GLU A 44 18.81 2.09 0.47
N LYS A 45 19.74 2.27 1.41
CA LYS A 45 19.66 3.30 2.44
C LYS A 45 19.75 4.71 1.85
N ILE A 46 20.64 4.94 0.89
CA ILE A 46 20.76 6.20 0.15
C ILE A 46 19.44 6.49 -0.59
N ASN A 47 18.93 5.50 -1.32
CA ASN A 47 17.66 5.66 -2.04
C ASN A 47 16.49 5.96 -1.10
N ARG A 48 16.36 5.24 0.02
CA ARG A 48 15.33 5.49 1.05
C ARG A 48 15.39 6.93 1.55
N LYS A 49 16.58 7.42 1.89
CA LYS A 49 16.80 8.80 2.33
C LYS A 49 16.34 9.82 1.27
N ASN A 50 16.68 9.58 0.00
CA ASN A 50 16.30 10.47 -1.08
C ASN A 50 14.79 10.49 -1.31
N VAL A 51 14.13 9.33 -1.27
CA VAL A 51 12.67 9.23 -1.40
C VAL A 51 11.95 9.90 -0.22
N THR A 52 12.36 9.62 1.01
CA THR A 52 11.72 10.21 2.20
C THR A 52 11.95 11.71 2.31
N ASN A 53 13.14 12.22 1.97
CA ASN A 53 13.41 13.65 1.89
C ASN A 53 12.48 14.33 0.88
N LYS A 54 12.36 13.77 -0.34
CA LYS A 54 11.46 14.31 -1.36
C LYS A 54 10.00 14.34 -0.89
N LEU A 55 9.55 13.34 -0.17
CA LEU A 55 8.19 13.32 0.40
C LEU A 55 8.02 14.43 1.45
N MET A 56 9.00 14.59 2.36
CA MET A 56 8.97 15.64 3.38
C MET A 56 9.05 17.05 2.77
N ASP A 57 9.87 17.25 1.74
CA ASP A 57 9.96 18.51 1.00
C ASP A 57 8.61 18.87 0.32
N ASN A 58 7.81 17.87 -0.02
CA ASN A 58 6.45 18.03 -0.55
C ASN A 58 5.36 18.10 0.54
N GLY A 59 5.73 18.22 1.83
CA GLY A 59 4.81 18.45 2.92
C GLY A 59 4.26 17.21 3.63
N VAL A 60 4.83 16.02 3.37
CA VAL A 60 4.48 14.80 4.11
C VAL A 60 5.17 14.80 5.47
N THR A 61 4.44 14.53 6.54
CA THR A 61 4.99 14.31 7.87
C THR A 61 5.43 12.86 8.00
N ILE A 62 6.72 12.62 8.18
CA ILE A 62 7.28 11.27 8.42
C ILE A 62 7.90 11.26 9.81
N ILE A 63 7.42 10.40 10.72
CA ILE A 63 7.85 10.37 12.13
C ILE A 63 9.32 9.95 12.27
N ASP A 64 9.74 8.94 11.49
CA ASP A 64 11.15 8.53 11.40
C ASP A 64 11.46 8.08 9.95
N PRO A 65 12.12 8.91 9.14
CA PRO A 65 12.40 8.61 7.73
C PRO A 65 13.31 7.40 7.53
N ASN A 66 14.07 6.97 8.54
CA ASN A 66 14.89 5.75 8.44
C ASN A 66 14.06 4.46 8.57
N ARG A 67 12.82 4.57 9.00
CA ARG A 67 11.91 3.45 9.29
C ARG A 67 10.70 3.42 8.37
N VAL A 68 10.75 4.10 7.25
CA VAL A 68 9.76 4.05 6.15
C VAL A 68 10.43 3.47 4.93
N ASP A 69 9.83 2.47 4.30
CA ASP A 69 10.37 1.78 3.14
C ASP A 69 9.42 1.90 1.94
N VAL A 70 9.94 2.40 0.83
CA VAL A 70 9.17 2.56 -0.42
C VAL A 70 9.82 1.72 -1.50
N ARG A 71 9.12 0.66 -1.92
CA ARG A 71 9.55 -0.30 -2.94
C ARG A 71 8.70 -0.15 -4.20
N GLY A 72 8.82 0.98 -4.86
CA GLY A 72 8.03 1.38 -6.01
C GLY A 72 7.77 2.87 -6.02
N THR A 73 6.55 3.28 -6.33
CA THR A 73 6.13 4.67 -6.39
C THR A 73 5.16 5.00 -5.25
N LEU A 74 5.44 6.05 -4.50
CA LEU A 74 4.53 6.60 -3.50
C LEU A 74 4.18 8.05 -3.88
N SER A 75 2.91 8.30 -4.15
CA SER A 75 2.36 9.63 -4.37
C SER A 75 1.48 10.03 -3.19
N CYS A 76 1.69 11.24 -2.66
CA CYS A 76 0.95 11.75 -1.50
C CYS A 76 0.31 13.10 -1.82
N GLY A 77 -0.91 13.29 -1.33
CA GLY A 77 -1.57 14.58 -1.23
C GLY A 77 -1.02 15.43 -0.09
N GLN A 78 -1.77 16.45 0.31
CA GLN A 78 -1.39 17.38 1.37
C GLN A 78 -1.66 16.82 2.77
N ASN A 79 -0.85 17.21 3.76
CA ASN A 79 -1.04 16.87 5.18
C ASN A 79 -1.07 15.35 5.46
N VAL A 80 -0.37 14.55 4.67
CA VAL A 80 -0.24 13.11 4.93
C VAL A 80 0.73 12.90 6.09
N THR A 81 0.37 11.97 6.99
CA THR A 81 1.24 11.55 8.11
C THR A 81 1.56 10.07 7.99
N ILE A 82 2.86 9.73 8.04
CA ILE A 82 3.36 8.36 7.94
C ILE A 82 4.18 8.04 9.18
N ASP A 83 3.77 7.02 9.91
CA ASP A 83 4.42 6.56 11.13
C ASP A 83 5.50 5.50 10.82
N VAL A 84 6.19 5.05 11.85
CA VAL A 84 7.37 4.18 11.76
C VAL A 84 7.05 2.76 11.28
N ASN A 85 8.03 2.11 10.64
CA ASN A 85 7.94 0.72 10.15
C ASN A 85 6.79 0.50 9.15
N THR A 86 6.48 1.50 8.36
CA THR A 86 5.55 1.38 7.23
C THR A 86 6.29 0.97 5.97
N ILE A 87 5.65 0.14 5.16
CA ILE A 87 6.20 -0.35 3.89
C ILE A 87 5.18 -0.11 2.78
N PHE A 88 5.62 0.56 1.73
CA PHE A 88 4.85 0.78 0.50
C PHE A 88 5.46 -0.03 -0.64
N ILE A 89 4.63 -0.77 -1.40
CA ILE A 89 5.09 -1.69 -2.45
C ILE A 89 4.33 -1.42 -3.75
N GLY A 90 5.04 -1.38 -4.88
CA GLY A 90 4.44 -1.08 -6.19
C GLY A 90 3.93 0.34 -6.27
N ASP A 91 2.78 0.56 -6.89
CA ASP A 91 2.21 1.88 -7.06
C ASP A 91 1.18 2.17 -5.96
N VAL A 92 1.48 3.14 -5.09
CA VAL A 92 0.60 3.55 -4.00
C VAL A 92 0.31 5.05 -4.10
N THR A 93 -0.98 5.39 -3.98
CA THR A 93 -1.43 6.79 -3.94
C THR A 93 -2.17 7.03 -2.62
N LEU A 94 -1.76 8.07 -1.91
CA LEU A 94 -2.42 8.58 -0.69
C LEU A 94 -3.02 9.95 -1.00
N GLY A 95 -4.29 10.14 -0.71
CA GLY A 95 -4.99 11.44 -0.83
C GLY A 95 -4.57 12.43 0.26
N ASP A 96 -5.31 13.52 0.36
CA ASP A 96 -5.08 14.56 1.37
C ASP A 96 -5.48 14.10 2.77
N ASN A 97 -4.76 14.56 3.79
CA ASN A 97 -5.06 14.30 5.22
C ASN A 97 -5.09 12.81 5.60
N VAL A 98 -4.42 11.95 4.84
CA VAL A 98 -4.31 10.51 5.15
C VAL A 98 -3.34 10.30 6.31
N THR A 99 -3.72 9.41 7.22
CA THR A 99 -2.88 9.01 8.36
C THR A 99 -2.56 7.52 8.28
N ILE A 100 -1.28 7.19 8.25
CA ILE A 100 -0.78 5.80 8.25
C ILE A 100 -0.08 5.52 9.57
N ALA A 101 -0.68 4.67 10.39
CA ALA A 101 -0.13 4.25 11.67
C ALA A 101 0.98 3.19 11.52
N PRO A 102 1.78 2.93 12.57
CA PRO A 102 2.99 2.12 12.47
C PRO A 102 2.71 0.65 12.09
N PHE A 103 3.72 0.00 11.49
CA PHE A 103 3.69 -1.41 11.06
C PHE A 103 2.62 -1.72 10.01
N THR A 104 2.26 -0.74 9.20
CA THR A 104 1.32 -0.91 8.08
C THR A 104 2.06 -1.27 6.80
N ILE A 105 1.48 -2.17 6.00
CA ILE A 105 1.98 -2.52 4.67
C ILE A 105 0.89 -2.18 3.66
N ILE A 106 1.21 -1.39 2.65
CA ILE A 106 0.29 -1.01 1.57
C ILE A 106 0.94 -1.34 0.23
N SER A 107 0.23 -2.08 -0.61
CA SER A 107 0.70 -2.51 -1.93
C SER A 107 -0.31 -2.15 -3.01
N ASN A 108 0.12 -1.58 -4.14
CA ASN A 108 -0.67 -1.39 -5.35
C ASN A 108 -2.10 -0.85 -5.10
N SER A 109 -2.23 0.17 -4.26
CA SER A 109 -3.53 0.62 -3.73
C SER A 109 -3.68 2.13 -3.78
N VAL A 110 -4.93 2.58 -3.86
CA VAL A 110 -5.33 3.98 -3.74
C VAL A 110 -6.05 4.18 -2.43
N ILE A 111 -5.63 5.19 -1.66
CA ILE A 111 -6.23 5.56 -0.36
C ILE A 111 -6.76 6.99 -0.47
N GLY A 112 -8.07 7.15 -0.35
CA GLY A 112 -8.75 8.42 -0.47
C GLY A 112 -8.58 9.34 0.74
N ASP A 113 -8.94 10.61 0.54
CA ASP A 113 -8.72 11.71 1.49
C ASP A 113 -9.29 11.45 2.88
N GLY A 114 -8.58 11.91 3.91
CA GLY A 114 -9.01 11.83 5.30
C GLY A 114 -9.10 10.41 5.87
N THR A 115 -8.62 9.42 5.13
CA THR A 115 -8.63 8.02 5.58
C THR A 115 -7.54 7.76 6.59
N THR A 116 -7.87 6.98 7.62
CA THR A 116 -6.94 6.52 8.66
C THR A 116 -6.73 5.02 8.57
N ILE A 117 -5.46 4.63 8.42
CA ILE A 117 -5.04 3.23 8.48
C ILE A 117 -4.36 2.98 9.82
N HIS A 118 -4.97 2.16 10.66
CA HIS A 118 -4.42 1.79 11.97
C HIS A 118 -3.35 0.72 11.87
N SER A 119 -2.55 0.63 12.93
CA SER A 119 -1.35 -0.20 13.01
C SER A 119 -1.59 -1.67 12.67
N HIS A 120 -0.54 -2.31 12.13
CA HIS A 120 -0.51 -3.72 11.75
C HIS A 120 -1.55 -4.11 10.68
N SER A 121 -2.05 -3.16 9.92
CA SER A 121 -2.93 -3.45 8.78
C SER A 121 -2.13 -3.76 7.51
N ASN A 122 -2.69 -4.64 6.68
CA ASN A 122 -2.10 -5.00 5.39
C ASN A 122 -3.14 -4.76 4.29
N ILE A 123 -2.81 -3.90 3.33
CA ILE A 123 -3.68 -3.49 2.22
C ILE A 123 -2.97 -3.83 0.92
N ASP A 124 -3.63 -4.55 0.04
CA ASP A 124 -3.08 -4.97 -1.24
C ASP A 124 -4.11 -4.89 -2.35
N GLY A 125 -3.79 -4.19 -3.44
CA GLY A 125 -4.62 -4.12 -4.65
C GLY A 125 -6.04 -3.59 -4.39
N ALA A 126 -6.19 -2.61 -3.50
CA ALA A 126 -7.48 -2.10 -3.06
C ALA A 126 -7.72 -0.64 -3.49
N ASP A 127 -8.99 -0.30 -3.70
CA ASP A 127 -9.48 1.05 -3.90
C ASP A 127 -10.23 1.50 -2.63
N VAL A 128 -9.62 2.38 -1.85
CA VAL A 128 -10.17 2.87 -0.59
C VAL A 128 -10.63 4.30 -0.76
N GLY A 129 -11.91 4.54 -0.56
CA GLY A 129 -12.55 5.84 -0.60
C GLY A 129 -12.09 6.79 0.51
N SER A 130 -12.69 7.98 0.53
CA SER A 130 -12.39 9.00 1.53
C SER A 130 -12.98 8.69 2.90
N SER A 131 -12.37 9.26 3.95
CA SER A 131 -12.85 9.19 5.34
C SER A 131 -13.05 7.76 5.86
N CYS A 132 -12.40 6.78 5.27
CA CYS A 132 -12.42 5.40 5.74
C CYS A 132 -11.59 5.22 7.01
N ASN A 133 -11.93 4.18 7.79
CA ASN A 133 -11.19 3.83 9.00
C ASN A 133 -10.88 2.34 8.96
N ILE A 134 -9.59 1.98 8.84
CA ILE A 134 -9.14 0.61 8.58
C ILE A 134 -8.21 0.13 9.69
N GLY A 135 -8.50 -1.03 10.26
CA GLY A 135 -7.69 -1.68 11.27
C GLY A 135 -8.10 -1.35 12.71
N PRO A 136 -7.21 -1.64 13.68
CA PRO A 136 -5.91 -2.30 13.51
C PRO A 136 -6.03 -3.78 13.09
N TYR A 137 -4.93 -4.37 12.60
CA TYR A 137 -4.88 -5.79 12.17
C TYR A 137 -5.92 -6.15 11.10
N ALA A 138 -6.29 -5.23 10.24
CA ALA A 138 -7.15 -5.50 9.09
C ALA A 138 -6.33 -6.03 7.91
N ARG A 139 -6.91 -6.96 7.14
CA ARG A 139 -6.34 -7.43 5.89
C ARG A 139 -7.27 -7.11 4.73
N ILE A 140 -6.93 -6.13 3.94
CA ILE A 140 -7.65 -5.78 2.72
C ILE A 140 -6.91 -6.41 1.55
N ARG A 141 -7.58 -7.34 0.86
CA ARG A 141 -7.00 -8.09 -0.26
C ARG A 141 -7.45 -7.53 -1.61
N PRO A 142 -6.78 -7.96 -2.70
CA PRO A 142 -7.07 -7.44 -4.04
C PRO A 142 -8.55 -7.48 -4.45
N GLU A 143 -8.90 -6.54 -5.31
CA GLU A 143 -10.25 -6.31 -5.82
C GLU A 143 -11.26 -5.91 -4.72
N THR A 144 -10.78 -5.42 -3.58
CA THR A 144 -11.65 -4.81 -2.56
C THR A 144 -11.80 -3.33 -2.83
N LYS A 145 -13.06 -2.86 -2.80
CA LYS A 145 -13.40 -1.45 -2.80
C LYS A 145 -14.09 -1.07 -1.50
N LEU A 146 -13.58 -0.04 -0.83
CA LEU A 146 -14.24 0.59 0.30
C LEU A 146 -14.78 1.95 -0.14
N GLU A 147 -16.05 2.20 0.04
CA GLU A 147 -16.66 3.48 -0.28
C GLU A 147 -16.50 4.48 0.88
N GLU A 148 -16.86 5.73 0.64
CA GLU A 148 -16.70 6.84 1.58
C GLU A 148 -17.18 6.49 3.00
N GLY A 149 -16.36 6.73 4.01
CA GLY A 149 -16.70 6.53 5.41
C GLY A 149 -16.85 5.08 5.86
N ALA A 150 -16.54 4.11 4.98
CA ALA A 150 -16.58 2.70 5.35
C ALA A 150 -15.57 2.39 6.47
N LYS A 151 -15.96 1.47 7.38
CA LYS A 151 -15.13 1.04 8.50
C LYS A 151 -14.86 -0.45 8.43
N VAL A 152 -13.57 -0.81 8.43
CA VAL A 152 -13.11 -2.20 8.50
C VAL A 152 -12.20 -2.32 9.72
N GLY A 153 -12.67 -3.01 10.75
CA GLY A 153 -11.98 -3.04 12.03
C GLY A 153 -11.00 -4.19 12.19
N ASN A 154 -10.74 -4.56 13.44
CA ASN A 154 -9.68 -5.48 13.79
C ASN A 154 -10.00 -6.95 13.46
N PHE A 155 -8.98 -7.65 12.94
CA PHE A 155 -9.06 -9.05 12.53
C PHE A 155 -10.16 -9.29 11.47
N VAL A 156 -10.36 -8.31 10.61
CA VAL A 156 -11.26 -8.42 9.46
C VAL A 156 -10.43 -8.66 8.21
N GLU A 157 -10.82 -9.65 7.42
CA GLU A 157 -10.27 -9.90 6.10
C GLU A 157 -11.34 -9.64 5.04
N THR A 158 -10.99 -8.84 4.01
CA THR A 158 -11.85 -8.60 2.85
C THR A 158 -11.14 -9.02 1.56
N LYS A 159 -11.88 -9.55 0.61
CA LYS A 159 -11.37 -9.95 -0.70
C LYS A 159 -12.44 -9.82 -1.77
N LYS A 160 -12.10 -9.17 -2.90
CA LYS A 160 -13.01 -9.08 -4.06
C LYS A 160 -14.44 -8.68 -3.64
N SER A 161 -14.51 -7.61 -2.88
CA SER A 161 -15.75 -7.18 -2.23
C SER A 161 -15.90 -5.67 -2.28
N VAL A 162 -17.13 -5.21 -2.25
CA VAL A 162 -17.47 -3.81 -2.12
C VAL A 162 -18.11 -3.60 -0.76
N ILE A 163 -17.57 -2.67 0.02
CA ILE A 163 -18.15 -2.20 1.29
C ILE A 163 -18.72 -0.80 1.04
N GLY A 164 -20.02 -0.67 1.05
CA GLY A 164 -20.75 0.55 0.74
C GLY A 164 -20.50 1.69 1.72
N LYS A 165 -20.92 2.89 1.32
CA LYS A 165 -20.75 4.14 2.07
C LYS A 165 -21.25 4.02 3.50
N GLY A 166 -20.43 4.43 4.46
CA GLY A 166 -20.77 4.43 5.88
C GLY A 166 -20.96 3.06 6.54
N SER A 167 -20.79 1.98 5.79
CA SER A 167 -20.97 0.61 6.29
C SER A 167 -19.81 0.17 7.18
N LYS A 168 -20.10 -0.76 8.10
CA LYS A 168 -19.21 -1.16 9.18
C LYS A 168 -19.02 -2.66 9.24
N VAL A 169 -17.77 -3.11 9.19
CA VAL A 169 -17.34 -4.50 9.39
C VAL A 169 -16.22 -4.46 10.43
N ASN A 170 -16.59 -4.55 11.72
CA ASN A 170 -15.66 -4.09 12.76
C ASN A 170 -14.82 -5.17 13.43
N HIS A 171 -15.24 -6.46 13.44
CA HIS A 171 -14.60 -7.46 14.29
C HIS A 171 -14.62 -8.87 13.72
N LEU A 172 -13.43 -9.56 13.68
CA LEU A 172 -13.30 -11.00 13.50
C LEU A 172 -14.13 -11.58 12.34
N THR A 173 -14.08 -10.94 11.18
CA THR A 173 -15.04 -11.19 10.09
C THR A 173 -14.28 -11.49 8.78
N TYR A 174 -14.79 -12.43 7.99
CA TYR A 174 -14.36 -12.64 6.61
C TYR A 174 -15.44 -12.21 5.61
N ILE A 175 -15.08 -11.27 4.74
CA ILE A 175 -15.94 -10.77 3.64
C ILE A 175 -15.24 -11.08 2.32
N GLY A 176 -15.68 -12.12 1.65
CA GLY A 176 -15.17 -12.53 0.34
C GLY A 176 -16.25 -12.62 -0.71
N ASP A 177 -15.96 -12.18 -1.94
CA ASP A 177 -16.86 -12.19 -3.08
C ASP A 177 -18.26 -11.58 -2.71
N ALA A 178 -18.27 -10.42 -2.04
CA ALA A 178 -19.48 -9.83 -1.50
C ALA A 178 -19.71 -8.39 -1.96
N LYS A 179 -20.97 -7.98 -2.03
CA LYS A 179 -21.38 -6.60 -2.19
C LYS A 179 -22.25 -6.21 -1.00
N ILE A 180 -21.76 -5.27 -0.21
CA ILE A 180 -22.46 -4.71 0.96
C ILE A 180 -22.88 -3.29 0.58
N GLY A 181 -24.16 -2.98 0.78
CA GLY A 181 -24.77 -1.67 0.54
C GLY A 181 -24.31 -0.60 1.52
N GLU A 182 -25.01 0.53 1.52
CA GLU A 182 -24.68 1.70 2.35
C GLU A 182 -25.24 1.55 3.78
N ASN A 183 -24.57 2.19 4.75
CA ASN A 183 -25.01 2.27 6.16
C ASN A 183 -25.33 0.92 6.82
N THR A 184 -24.77 -0.16 6.28
CA THR A 184 -24.99 -1.53 6.76
C THR A 184 -23.98 -1.87 7.86
N ASN A 185 -24.43 -2.62 8.87
CA ASN A 185 -23.59 -3.09 9.96
C ASN A 185 -23.46 -4.61 9.94
N ILE A 186 -22.23 -5.08 9.86
CA ILE A 186 -21.89 -6.51 9.92
C ILE A 186 -21.38 -6.85 11.33
N GLY A 187 -22.08 -7.75 12.00
CA GLY A 187 -21.74 -8.21 13.36
C GLY A 187 -20.45 -9.04 13.40
N ALA A 188 -19.88 -9.10 14.58
CA ALA A 188 -18.63 -9.83 14.84
C ALA A 188 -18.74 -11.31 14.50
N GLY A 189 -17.69 -11.90 13.89
CA GLY A 189 -17.66 -13.32 13.55
C GLY A 189 -18.52 -13.69 12.34
N THR A 190 -19.00 -12.72 11.56
CA THR A 190 -19.74 -13.00 10.32
C THR A 190 -18.79 -13.52 9.25
N ILE A 191 -19.20 -14.55 8.52
CA ILE A 191 -18.47 -15.15 7.42
C ILE A 191 -19.35 -15.20 6.16
N THR A 192 -18.86 -14.65 5.05
CA THR A 192 -19.45 -14.94 3.75
C THR A 192 -18.88 -16.27 3.25
N CYS A 193 -19.70 -17.32 3.29
CA CYS A 193 -19.31 -18.66 2.84
C CYS A 193 -19.42 -18.70 1.30
N ASN A 194 -18.40 -18.12 0.64
CA ASN A 194 -18.38 -17.84 -0.80
C ASN A 194 -17.94 -19.03 -1.68
N TYR A 195 -17.52 -20.14 -1.09
CA TYR A 195 -16.97 -21.29 -1.82
C TYR A 195 -17.69 -22.58 -1.48
N ASP A 196 -18.20 -23.28 -2.48
CA ASP A 196 -18.98 -24.52 -2.36
C ASP A 196 -18.12 -25.80 -2.49
N GLY A 197 -16.82 -25.65 -2.61
CA GLY A 197 -15.89 -26.75 -2.88
C GLY A 197 -15.46 -26.82 -4.35
N VAL A 198 -16.16 -26.17 -5.27
CA VAL A 198 -15.89 -26.14 -6.72
C VAL A 198 -15.90 -24.70 -7.25
N ASN A 199 -16.96 -23.94 -6.96
CA ASN A 199 -17.19 -22.59 -7.48
C ASN A 199 -17.24 -21.56 -6.36
N LYS A 200 -17.05 -20.30 -6.75
CA LYS A 200 -17.28 -19.15 -5.86
C LYS A 200 -18.59 -18.47 -6.23
N HIS A 201 -19.32 -18.09 -5.21
CA HIS A 201 -20.61 -17.45 -5.31
C HIS A 201 -20.61 -16.12 -4.56
N GLN A 202 -21.45 -15.19 -5.01
CA GLN A 202 -21.54 -13.86 -4.44
C GLN A 202 -22.58 -13.77 -3.33
N THR A 203 -22.24 -13.07 -2.26
CA THR A 203 -23.16 -12.58 -1.25
C THR A 203 -23.53 -11.13 -1.57
N LYS A 204 -24.82 -10.80 -1.52
CA LYS A 204 -25.31 -9.43 -1.63
C LYS A 204 -26.04 -9.05 -0.36
N ILE A 205 -25.67 -7.91 0.23
CA ILE A 205 -26.34 -7.33 1.39
C ILE A 205 -26.76 -5.92 1.00
N GLY A 206 -28.02 -5.61 1.21
CA GLY A 206 -28.60 -4.31 0.84
C GLY A 206 -28.12 -3.15 1.73
N ASP A 207 -28.79 -2.01 1.54
CA ASP A 207 -28.53 -0.81 2.34
C ASP A 207 -29.26 -0.91 3.70
N GLU A 208 -28.69 -0.25 4.72
CA GLU A 208 -29.28 -0.15 6.06
C GLU A 208 -29.54 -1.49 6.77
N VAL A 209 -28.91 -2.56 6.31
CA VAL A 209 -29.04 -3.91 6.88
C VAL A 209 -28.22 -4.02 8.16
N PHE A 210 -28.76 -4.73 9.13
CA PHE A 210 -28.05 -5.16 10.34
C PHE A 210 -27.90 -6.68 10.37
N ILE A 211 -26.64 -7.15 10.20
CA ILE A 211 -26.32 -8.57 10.40
C ILE A 211 -25.81 -8.76 11.83
N GLY A 212 -26.43 -9.68 12.55
CA GLY A 212 -26.03 -10.05 13.91
C GLY A 212 -24.64 -10.72 13.97
N SER A 213 -24.15 -10.90 15.19
CA SER A 213 -22.86 -11.59 15.38
C SER A 213 -22.97 -13.09 15.15
N GLY A 214 -21.87 -13.74 14.68
CA GLY A 214 -21.78 -15.19 14.51
C GLY A 214 -22.66 -15.72 13.36
N VAL A 215 -22.87 -14.92 12.32
CA VAL A 215 -23.70 -15.30 11.16
C VAL A 215 -22.84 -15.86 10.03
N GLU A 216 -23.23 -17.00 9.50
CA GLU A 216 -22.64 -17.60 8.30
C GLU A 216 -23.60 -17.39 7.10
N LEU A 217 -23.17 -16.57 6.15
CA LEU A 217 -23.93 -16.26 4.93
C LEU A 217 -23.50 -17.21 3.82
N VAL A 218 -24.24 -18.27 3.63
CA VAL A 218 -23.94 -19.28 2.58
C VAL A 218 -24.37 -18.75 1.22
N ALA A 219 -23.38 -18.40 0.41
CA ALA A 219 -23.60 -17.86 -0.93
C ALA A 219 -24.04 -18.96 -1.95
N PRO A 220 -24.83 -18.61 -3.00
CA PRO A 220 -25.35 -17.28 -3.26
C PRO A 220 -26.52 -16.89 -2.34
N ILE A 221 -26.46 -15.70 -1.78
CA ILE A 221 -27.55 -15.18 -0.94
C ILE A 221 -27.69 -13.66 -1.14
N GLU A 222 -28.91 -13.17 -1.00
CA GLU A 222 -29.27 -11.76 -1.00
C GLU A 222 -30.11 -11.43 0.24
N VAL A 223 -29.70 -10.38 0.97
CA VAL A 223 -30.28 -9.94 2.26
C VAL A 223 -30.67 -8.48 2.16
#